data_dca522accec1cbf8b90683ab431bccfd
#
_entry.id   dca522accec1cbf8b90683ab431bccfd
#
_cell.length_a   1.000
_cell.length_b   1.000
_cell.length_c   1.000
_cell.angle_alpha   90.00
_cell.angle_beta   90.00
_cell.angle_gamma   90.00
#
_symmetry.space_group_name_H-M   'P 1'
#
loop_
_entity.id
_entity.type
_entity.pdbx_description
1 polymer ?
#
loop_
_entity_poly.entity_id
_entity_poly.type
_entity_poly.pdbx_seq_one_letter_code
_entity_poly.pdbx_strand_id
1 'polypeptide(L)'
;MFWMYHCQVLIILLCLLSCNVEKTDEELDILAKVGDRIITMQDFIRRAEYAIRPLYCGQSNYIHKKIILNSLIAEKLFSFEAEKTKIDLLDNTRFQSFIRGHTEQAMRQIHYYEEFYSQIEPDSSIVSTAYKLAGRTVDVTYLHLPDLNTATQIKNLTGEGLPLDSAYTMIWDESNPPKRQINWFDREGLEIHNAIFNSSIKKGSIIGPLTTEDKTFLLLQVNGWIDRPAVTESERSLRLDDVQERLQKNRAEQTYKKWVKNIMKGKHLELNSSVFPAYAEKVMDIYLKSDSVKQAQLNLSLWVDPELDFIHDSLINAPSESFTKADILFHVDNTPWTIQVFHQELSKHPLVFRKKKMSHNEFQEQLKYAIADLIQDIEITKYCYRKNYEESQTVTLNRELWHDSYTARFYRNALLEDQNMLNGDAEDIANNLKPLVDSLQTVYSDNIEINTELFESIELTTVDMTVHQQGVPFPKVVPPFPVYTNDNRLDYGRKKEF
;
A
#
# COMPACT_ATOMS: atom_id res chain seq x y z
N MET A 1 -39.17 49.47 -16.19
CA MET A 1 -38.48 49.04 -14.97
C MET A 1 -38.58 47.53 -14.69
N PHE A 2 -39.53 46.81 -15.26
CA PHE A 2 -39.69 45.36 -15.06
C PHE A 2 -38.80 44.46 -15.95
N TRP A 3 -38.26 45.00 -17.04
CA TRP A 3 -37.43 44.23 -18.00
C TRP A 3 -35.95 44.16 -17.63
N MET A 4 -35.46 45.06 -16.80
CA MET A 4 -34.07 45.03 -16.31
C MET A 4 -33.80 43.99 -15.20
N TYR A 5 -34.85 43.65 -14.42
CA TYR A 5 -34.71 42.61 -13.36
C TYR A 5 -34.62 41.18 -13.91
N HIS A 6 -35.25 40.91 -15.05
CA HIS A 6 -35.17 39.57 -15.66
C HIS A 6 -33.83 39.28 -16.33
N CYS A 7 -33.11 40.29 -16.83
CA CYS A 7 -31.76 40.10 -17.34
C CYS A 7 -30.71 39.88 -16.24
N GLN A 8 -30.88 40.53 -15.08
CA GLN A 8 -29.94 40.32 -13.96
C GLN A 8 -30.10 38.95 -13.28
N VAL A 9 -31.32 38.45 -13.18
CA VAL A 9 -31.59 37.09 -12.64
C VAL A 9 -31.12 36.01 -13.60
N LEU A 10 -31.22 36.23 -14.94
CA LEU A 10 -30.73 35.29 -15.94
C LEU A 10 -29.19 35.23 -15.99
N ILE A 11 -28.50 36.36 -15.77
CA ILE A 11 -27.02 36.40 -15.70
C ILE A 11 -26.51 35.75 -14.40
N ILE A 12 -27.21 35.89 -13.28
CA ILE A 12 -26.85 35.18 -12.02
C ILE A 12 -27.13 33.68 -12.12
N LEU A 13 -28.15 33.26 -12.85
CA LEU A 13 -28.41 31.83 -13.07
C LEU A 13 -27.41 31.18 -14.06
N LEU A 14 -26.88 31.96 -15.02
CA LEU A 14 -25.80 31.49 -15.94
C LEU A 14 -24.46 31.45 -15.26
N CYS A 15 -24.20 32.28 -14.26
CA CYS A 15 -22.96 32.21 -13.45
C CYS A 15 -22.97 31.06 -12.43
N LEU A 16 -24.14 30.49 -12.07
CA LEU A 16 -24.26 29.34 -11.19
C LEU A 16 -24.13 27.99 -11.92
N LEU A 17 -24.20 28.02 -13.27
CA LEU A 17 -24.03 26.82 -14.10
C LEU A 17 -22.61 26.66 -14.65
N SER A 18 -21.68 27.57 -14.37
CA SER A 18 -20.28 27.53 -14.84
C SER A 18 -19.25 27.20 -13.76
N CYS A 19 -19.65 26.66 -12.62
CA CYS A 19 -18.73 25.98 -11.69
C CYS A 19 -18.86 24.46 -11.81
N ASN A 20 -18.78 23.95 -13.02
CA ASN A 20 -18.08 22.70 -13.22
C ASN A 20 -16.60 23.07 -13.13
N VAL A 21 -16.00 22.82 -11.99
CA VAL A 21 -14.56 22.64 -11.91
C VAL A 21 -14.32 21.42 -12.81
N GLU A 22 -13.97 21.66 -14.07
CA GLU A 22 -13.30 20.68 -14.87
C GLU A 22 -12.12 20.22 -14.00
N LYS A 23 -12.15 18.98 -13.51
CA LYS A 23 -10.97 18.30 -13.04
C LYS A 23 -9.99 18.44 -14.21
N THR A 24 -9.00 19.29 -14.07
CA THR A 24 -7.86 19.32 -14.99
C THR A 24 -7.26 17.93 -14.84
N ASP A 25 -7.43 17.09 -15.87
CA ASP A 25 -6.61 15.90 -16.01
C ASP A 25 -5.17 16.38 -15.86
N GLU A 26 -4.47 15.93 -14.82
CA GLU A 26 -3.04 16.21 -14.70
C GLU A 26 -2.41 15.69 -15.98
N GLU A 27 -1.78 16.58 -16.74
CA GLU A 27 -1.12 16.23 -17.97
C GLU A 27 -0.04 15.18 -17.64
N LEU A 28 -0.26 13.94 -18.08
CA LEU A 28 0.62 12.85 -17.74
C LEU A 28 1.99 13.04 -18.39
N ASP A 29 3.04 13.00 -17.61
CA ASP A 29 4.41 12.91 -18.12
C ASP A 29 4.64 11.54 -18.76
N ILE A 30 4.25 11.41 -20.04
CA ILE A 30 4.37 10.17 -20.78
C ILE A 30 5.83 10.00 -21.25
N LEU A 31 6.49 8.97 -20.72
CA LEU A 31 7.87 8.63 -21.05
C LEU A 31 7.96 7.79 -22.33
N ALA A 32 7.08 6.81 -22.48
CA ALA A 32 7.01 6.00 -23.67
C ALA A 32 5.58 5.53 -23.98
N LYS A 33 5.29 5.31 -25.25
CA LYS A 33 4.08 4.64 -25.73
C LYS A 33 4.46 3.37 -26.50
N VAL A 34 3.67 2.31 -26.32
CA VAL A 34 3.78 1.06 -27.05
C VAL A 34 2.37 0.72 -27.54
N GLY A 35 2.02 1.12 -28.75
CA GLY A 35 0.65 1.10 -29.23
C GLY A 35 -0.26 2.03 -28.41
N ASP A 36 -1.29 1.48 -27.80
CA ASP A 36 -2.21 2.17 -26.88
C ASP A 36 -1.75 2.18 -25.42
N ARG A 37 -0.69 1.44 -25.09
CA ARG A 37 -0.16 1.36 -23.72
C ARG A 37 0.87 2.45 -23.47
N ILE A 38 0.85 2.99 -22.28
CA ILE A 38 1.75 4.05 -21.86
C ILE A 38 2.66 3.61 -20.72
N ILE A 39 3.83 4.23 -20.66
CA ILE A 39 4.76 4.19 -19.54
C ILE A 39 4.93 5.64 -19.10
N THR A 40 4.43 5.99 -17.93
CA THR A 40 4.63 7.34 -17.37
C THR A 40 6.01 7.48 -16.75
N MET A 41 6.49 8.71 -16.60
CA MET A 41 7.72 9.00 -15.84
C MET A 41 7.63 8.43 -14.43
N GLN A 42 6.50 8.59 -13.77
CA GLN A 42 6.28 8.11 -12.42
C GLN A 42 6.32 6.58 -12.33
N ASP A 43 5.69 5.86 -13.29
CA ASP A 43 5.76 4.40 -13.32
C ASP A 43 7.17 3.91 -13.55
N PHE A 44 7.91 4.58 -14.45
CA PHE A 44 9.32 4.27 -14.69
C PHE A 44 10.17 4.39 -13.41
N ILE A 45 10.06 5.54 -12.70
CA ILE A 45 10.80 5.76 -11.45
C ILE A 45 10.40 4.72 -10.39
N ARG A 46 9.09 4.50 -10.19
CA ARG A 46 8.60 3.53 -9.20
C ARG A 46 9.03 2.09 -9.51
N ARG A 47 8.99 1.69 -10.77
CA ARG A 47 9.46 0.35 -11.21
C ARG A 47 10.97 0.21 -11.09
N ALA A 48 11.72 1.30 -11.25
CA ALA A 48 13.16 1.34 -11.08
C ALA A 48 13.60 1.28 -9.60
N GLU A 49 12.85 1.93 -8.69
CA GLU A 49 13.32 2.13 -7.31
C GLU A 49 12.58 1.27 -6.28
N TYR A 50 11.34 0.81 -6.56
CA TYR A 50 10.50 0.08 -5.62
C TYR A 50 10.44 -1.43 -5.87
N ALA A 51 11.21 -1.92 -6.86
CA ALA A 51 11.40 -3.33 -7.13
C ALA A 51 12.91 -3.67 -7.14
N ILE A 52 13.25 -4.87 -6.68
CA ILE A 52 14.64 -5.36 -6.74
C ILE A 52 15.01 -5.57 -8.21
N ARG A 53 16.10 -4.92 -8.62
CA ARG A 53 16.64 -5.00 -9.98
C ARG A 53 17.77 -6.03 -10.09
N PRO A 54 17.91 -6.70 -11.24
CA PRO A 54 19.10 -7.50 -11.54
C PRO A 54 20.40 -6.70 -11.47
N LEU A 55 21.51 -7.37 -11.18
CA LEU A 55 22.82 -6.71 -11.06
C LEU A 55 23.24 -5.95 -12.31
N TYR A 56 22.85 -6.42 -13.50
CA TYR A 56 23.17 -5.78 -14.76
C TYR A 56 22.47 -4.41 -14.99
N CYS A 57 21.49 -4.05 -14.14
CA CYS A 57 20.85 -2.73 -14.16
C CYS A 57 20.57 -2.16 -12.75
N GLY A 58 21.32 -2.65 -11.73
CA GLY A 58 21.12 -2.29 -10.32
C GLY A 58 21.64 -0.91 -9.90
N GLN A 59 22.27 -0.14 -10.80
CA GLN A 59 22.79 1.21 -10.49
C GLN A 59 21.93 2.32 -11.14
N SER A 60 22.20 3.57 -10.78
CA SER A 60 21.51 4.76 -11.28
C SER A 60 22.16 5.41 -12.50
N ASN A 61 23.18 4.77 -13.12
CA ASN A 61 23.87 5.34 -14.29
C ASN A 61 22.99 5.30 -15.55
N TYR A 62 23.41 6.06 -16.55
CA TYR A 62 22.67 6.23 -17.81
C TYR A 62 22.44 4.92 -18.58
N ILE A 63 23.41 4.02 -18.56
CA ILE A 63 23.29 2.70 -19.22
C ILE A 63 22.21 1.88 -18.55
N HIS A 64 22.22 1.80 -17.21
CA HIS A 64 21.21 1.06 -16.46
C HIS A 64 19.83 1.67 -16.60
N LYS A 65 19.72 3.01 -16.63
CA LYS A 65 18.47 3.72 -16.93
C LYS A 65 17.89 3.29 -18.28
N LYS A 66 18.72 3.14 -19.32
CA LYS A 66 18.29 2.63 -20.64
C LYS A 66 17.82 1.17 -20.59
N ILE A 67 18.54 0.29 -19.89
CA ILE A 67 18.13 -1.11 -19.72
C ILE A 67 16.76 -1.20 -19.03
N ILE A 68 16.53 -0.39 -18.00
CA ILE A 68 15.24 -0.35 -17.31
C ILE A 68 14.11 0.03 -18.27
N LEU A 69 14.27 1.11 -19.04
CA LEU A 69 13.24 1.53 -20.01
C LEU A 69 13.02 0.45 -21.08
N ASN A 70 14.10 -0.15 -21.58
CA ASN A 70 14.02 -1.25 -22.53
C ASN A 70 13.25 -2.44 -21.98
N SER A 71 13.48 -2.80 -20.73
CA SER A 71 12.77 -3.91 -20.06
C SER A 71 11.28 -3.61 -19.88
N LEU A 72 10.90 -2.34 -19.59
CA LEU A 72 9.50 -1.93 -19.48
C LEU A 72 8.81 -1.92 -20.85
N ILE A 73 9.50 -1.47 -21.91
CA ILE A 73 8.97 -1.54 -23.27
C ILE A 73 8.81 -3.00 -23.70
N ALA A 74 9.78 -3.86 -23.42
CA ALA A 74 9.69 -5.29 -23.72
C ALA A 74 8.53 -5.96 -22.97
N GLU A 75 8.26 -5.58 -21.70
CA GLU A 75 7.08 -6.05 -20.95
C GLU A 75 5.78 -5.75 -21.72
N LYS A 76 5.62 -4.54 -22.23
CA LYS A 76 4.44 -4.17 -23.03
C LYS A 76 4.34 -4.97 -24.30
N LEU A 77 5.45 -5.19 -25.01
CA LEU A 77 5.49 -6.00 -26.23
C LEU A 77 5.12 -7.47 -25.96
N PHE A 78 5.64 -8.06 -24.88
CA PHE A 78 5.30 -9.43 -24.49
C PHE A 78 3.82 -9.56 -24.10
N SER A 79 3.25 -8.55 -23.44
CA SER A 79 1.83 -8.51 -23.13
C SER A 79 0.98 -8.45 -24.41
N PHE A 80 1.37 -7.69 -25.45
CA PHE A 80 0.70 -7.70 -26.74
C PHE A 80 0.74 -9.07 -27.43
N GLU A 81 1.90 -9.73 -27.45
CA GLU A 81 2.01 -11.07 -28.04
C GLU A 81 1.17 -12.11 -27.27
N ALA A 82 1.12 -12.00 -25.94
CA ALA A 82 0.29 -12.85 -25.10
C ALA A 82 -1.21 -12.70 -25.45
N GLU A 83 -1.69 -11.47 -25.59
CA GLU A 83 -3.09 -11.21 -25.98
C GLU A 83 -3.39 -11.69 -27.40
N LYS A 84 -2.48 -11.45 -28.33
CA LYS A 84 -2.60 -11.88 -29.72
C LYS A 84 -2.66 -13.41 -29.84
N THR A 85 -1.89 -14.11 -29.03
CA THR A 85 -1.89 -15.57 -28.97
C THR A 85 -2.99 -16.16 -28.11
N LYS A 86 -3.78 -15.32 -27.40
CA LYS A 86 -4.89 -15.72 -26.53
C LYS A 86 -4.47 -16.75 -25.50
N ILE A 87 -3.47 -16.42 -24.69
CA ILE A 87 -2.98 -17.32 -23.65
C ILE A 87 -4.08 -17.65 -22.62
N ASP A 88 -4.04 -18.85 -22.07
CA ASP A 88 -5.05 -19.37 -21.14
C ASP A 88 -5.20 -18.52 -19.87
N LEU A 89 -4.17 -17.75 -19.50
CA LEU A 89 -4.21 -16.84 -18.36
C LEU A 89 -5.34 -15.82 -18.47
N LEU A 90 -5.62 -15.29 -19.67
CA LEU A 90 -6.62 -14.24 -19.87
C LEU A 90 -8.04 -14.71 -19.51
N ASP A 91 -8.34 -16.00 -19.69
CA ASP A 91 -9.62 -16.62 -19.31
C ASP A 91 -9.62 -17.18 -17.86
N ASN A 92 -8.48 -17.07 -17.15
CA ASN A 92 -8.36 -17.60 -15.81
C ASN A 92 -9.08 -16.69 -14.80
N THR A 93 -10.11 -17.24 -14.13
CA THR A 93 -10.94 -16.50 -13.17
C THR A 93 -10.17 -15.96 -11.98
N ARG A 94 -9.07 -16.59 -11.55
CA ARG A 94 -8.21 -16.12 -10.46
C ARG A 94 -7.41 -14.91 -10.90
N PHE A 95 -6.82 -14.95 -12.11
CA PHE A 95 -6.12 -13.81 -12.67
C PHE A 95 -7.04 -12.60 -12.80
N GLN A 96 -8.25 -12.79 -13.33
CA GLN A 96 -9.24 -11.73 -13.42
C GLN A 96 -9.64 -11.19 -12.04
N SER A 97 -9.80 -12.06 -11.04
CA SER A 97 -10.07 -11.66 -9.65
C SER A 97 -8.91 -10.87 -9.04
N PHE A 98 -7.68 -11.27 -9.31
CA PHE A 98 -6.47 -10.57 -8.87
C PHE A 98 -6.37 -9.16 -9.47
N ILE A 99 -6.55 -9.03 -10.78
CA ILE A 99 -6.53 -7.72 -11.45
C ILE A 99 -7.67 -6.83 -10.94
N ARG A 100 -8.87 -7.40 -10.76
CA ARG A 100 -10.00 -6.70 -10.16
C ARG A 100 -9.68 -6.22 -8.74
N GLY A 101 -9.06 -7.06 -7.93
CA GLY A 101 -8.67 -6.71 -6.56
C GLY A 101 -7.69 -5.53 -6.51
N HIS A 102 -6.67 -5.51 -7.38
CA HIS A 102 -5.77 -4.36 -7.53
C HIS A 102 -6.49 -3.09 -7.99
N THR A 103 -7.43 -3.22 -8.94
CA THR A 103 -8.27 -2.10 -9.38
C THR A 103 -9.10 -1.54 -8.23
N GLU A 104 -9.79 -2.39 -7.47
CA GLU A 104 -10.62 -2.00 -6.34
C GLU A 104 -9.78 -1.37 -5.19
N GLN A 105 -8.57 -1.88 -4.97
CA GLN A 105 -7.64 -1.24 -4.02
C GLN A 105 -7.22 0.15 -4.50
N ALA A 106 -6.87 0.30 -5.79
CA ALA A 106 -6.52 1.60 -6.36
C ALA A 106 -7.68 2.59 -6.27
N MET A 107 -8.93 2.17 -6.54
CA MET A 107 -10.13 3.00 -6.36
C MET A 107 -10.24 3.54 -4.94
N ARG A 108 -10.06 2.69 -3.91
CA ARG A 108 -10.10 3.12 -2.51
C ARG A 108 -8.98 4.09 -2.15
N GLN A 109 -7.78 3.89 -2.72
CA GLN A 109 -6.62 4.76 -2.51
C GLN A 109 -6.83 6.14 -3.14
N ILE A 110 -7.30 6.19 -4.39
CA ILE A 110 -7.61 7.46 -5.08
C ILE A 110 -8.76 8.20 -4.37
N HIS A 111 -9.82 7.48 -3.98
CA HIS A 111 -10.89 8.06 -3.19
C HIS A 111 -10.37 8.71 -1.89
N TYR A 112 -9.50 8.01 -1.14
CA TYR A 112 -8.88 8.58 0.07
C TYR A 112 -8.05 9.82 -0.25
N TYR A 113 -7.25 9.77 -1.31
CA TYR A 113 -6.40 10.89 -1.72
C TYR A 113 -7.23 12.10 -2.14
N GLU A 114 -8.19 11.95 -3.04
CA GLU A 114 -8.96 13.05 -3.60
C GLU A 114 -9.95 13.67 -2.62
N GLU A 115 -10.66 12.86 -1.85
CA GLU A 115 -11.74 13.35 -0.98
C GLU A 115 -11.27 13.75 0.43
N PHE A 116 -10.11 13.26 0.86
CA PHE A 116 -9.63 13.50 2.22
C PHE A 116 -8.25 14.11 2.28
N TYR A 117 -7.26 13.53 1.58
CA TYR A 117 -5.88 13.97 1.71
C TYR A 117 -5.62 15.30 0.99
N SER A 118 -5.92 15.40 -0.30
CA SER A 118 -5.67 16.60 -1.11
C SER A 118 -6.50 17.81 -0.70
N GLN A 119 -7.61 17.59 0.02
CA GLN A 119 -8.50 18.67 0.50
C GLN A 119 -8.00 19.35 1.78
N ILE A 120 -6.90 18.86 2.37
CA ILE A 120 -6.39 19.38 3.64
C ILE A 120 -5.22 20.33 3.39
N GLU A 121 -5.39 21.58 3.76
CA GLU A 121 -4.31 22.55 3.90
C GLU A 121 -4.05 22.79 5.40
N PRO A 122 -2.86 22.42 5.91
CA PRO A 122 -2.54 22.69 7.32
C PRO A 122 -2.46 24.17 7.63
N ASP A 123 -3.09 24.60 8.72
CA ASP A 123 -3.03 25.97 9.20
C ASP A 123 -1.59 26.41 9.52
N SER A 124 -1.18 27.58 9.04
CA SER A 124 0.18 28.09 9.17
C SER A 124 0.63 28.24 10.64
N SER A 125 -0.28 28.54 11.56
CA SER A 125 0.03 28.64 12.99
C SER A 125 0.32 27.28 13.60
N ILE A 126 -0.43 26.24 13.18
CA ILE A 126 -0.21 24.84 13.57
C ILE A 126 1.11 24.34 12.99
N VAL A 127 1.37 24.61 11.70
CA VAL A 127 2.64 24.28 11.04
C VAL A 127 3.82 24.92 11.78
N SER A 128 3.75 26.22 12.10
CA SER A 128 4.81 26.93 12.83
C SER A 128 5.09 26.32 14.21
N THR A 129 4.03 25.92 14.92
CA THR A 129 4.16 25.27 16.22
C THR A 129 4.79 23.87 16.10
N ALA A 130 4.30 23.06 15.16
CA ALA A 130 4.82 21.73 14.88
C ALA A 130 6.27 21.75 14.39
N TYR A 131 6.63 22.74 13.55
CA TYR A 131 7.99 22.92 13.05
C TYR A 131 9.02 23.11 14.19
N LYS A 132 8.66 23.88 15.24
CA LYS A 132 9.52 24.02 16.42
C LYS A 132 9.71 22.71 17.16
N LEU A 133 8.67 21.89 17.22
CA LEU A 133 8.70 20.58 17.89
C LEU A 133 9.40 19.52 17.04
N ALA A 134 9.38 19.64 15.71
CA ALA A 134 10.00 18.69 14.80
C ALA A 134 11.54 18.62 14.89
N GLY A 135 12.17 19.62 15.49
CA GLY A 135 13.60 19.56 15.85
C GLY A 135 13.91 18.83 17.15
N ARG A 136 12.89 18.38 17.87
CA ARG A 136 13.02 17.80 19.22
C ARG A 136 13.32 16.31 19.14
N THR A 137 14.31 15.89 19.94
CA THR A 137 14.55 14.49 20.29
C THR A 137 14.16 14.32 21.75
N VAL A 138 13.12 13.51 22.03
CA VAL A 138 12.60 13.30 23.39
C VAL A 138 13.15 11.99 23.93
N ASP A 139 13.75 12.05 25.13
CA ASP A 139 14.20 10.88 25.86
C ASP A 139 13.07 10.41 26.79
N VAL A 140 12.65 9.15 26.65
CA VAL A 140 11.57 8.55 27.40
C VAL A 140 11.99 7.22 28.04
N THR A 141 11.43 6.98 29.23
CA THR A 141 11.36 5.64 29.84
C THR A 141 9.93 5.13 29.64
N TYR A 142 9.75 3.86 29.28
CA TYR A 142 8.40 3.37 28.95
C TYR A 142 8.08 2.02 29.56
N LEU A 143 6.79 1.81 29.82
CA LEU A 143 6.20 0.54 30.23
C LEU A 143 5.16 0.11 29.20
N HIS A 144 5.30 -1.11 28.72
CA HIS A 144 4.35 -1.74 27.83
C HIS A 144 3.43 -2.67 28.62
N LEU A 145 2.14 -2.38 28.68
CA LEU A 145 1.20 -3.01 29.59
C LEU A 145 0.10 -3.75 28.81
N PRO A 146 -0.30 -4.96 29.24
CA PRO A 146 -1.21 -5.80 28.47
C PRO A 146 -2.64 -5.27 28.41
N ASP A 147 -3.10 -4.58 29.45
CA ASP A 147 -4.49 -4.13 29.59
C ASP A 147 -4.61 -2.75 30.22
N LEU A 148 -5.76 -2.10 29.98
CA LEU A 148 -6.06 -0.74 30.45
C LEU A 148 -6.16 -0.65 31.97
N ASN A 149 -6.64 -1.67 32.63
CA ASN A 149 -6.81 -1.65 34.10
C ASN A 149 -5.44 -1.58 34.78
N THR A 150 -4.53 -2.46 34.41
CA THR A 150 -3.13 -2.46 34.88
C THR A 150 -2.46 -1.11 34.57
N ALA A 151 -2.62 -0.59 33.35
CA ALA A 151 -2.06 0.68 32.95
C ALA A 151 -2.60 1.86 33.79
N THR A 152 -3.89 1.85 34.12
CA THR A 152 -4.53 2.88 34.93
C THR A 152 -4.07 2.80 36.37
N GLN A 153 -3.96 1.60 36.95
CA GLN A 153 -3.45 1.39 38.32
C GLN A 153 -2.02 1.92 38.46
N ILE A 154 -1.12 1.56 37.54
CA ILE A 154 0.27 2.04 37.55
C ILE A 154 0.34 3.55 37.41
N LYS A 155 -0.47 4.14 36.52
CA LYS A 155 -0.55 5.60 36.38
C LYS A 155 -0.98 6.29 37.68
N ASN A 156 -1.96 5.73 38.40
CA ASN A 156 -2.42 6.28 39.67
C ASN A 156 -1.32 6.21 40.74
N LEU A 157 -0.67 5.04 40.89
CA LEU A 157 0.45 4.86 41.81
C LEU A 157 1.61 5.82 41.52
N THR A 158 1.94 6.02 40.24
CA THR A 158 2.98 6.99 39.86
C THR A 158 2.54 8.44 40.07
N GLY A 159 1.25 8.73 39.98
CA GLY A 159 0.66 10.02 40.36
C GLY A 159 0.71 10.30 41.84
N GLU A 160 0.69 9.27 42.67
CA GLU A 160 0.85 9.31 44.15
C GLU A 160 2.33 9.38 44.57
N GLY A 161 3.27 9.36 43.63
CA GLY A 161 4.70 9.53 43.87
C GLY A 161 5.55 8.27 43.77
N LEU A 162 4.97 7.12 43.40
CA LEU A 162 5.77 5.92 43.13
C LEU A 162 6.63 6.15 41.88
N PRO A 163 7.98 5.98 41.95
CA PRO A 163 8.83 6.06 40.77
C PRO A 163 8.46 5.01 39.70
N LEU A 164 8.53 5.36 38.43
CA LEU A 164 8.20 4.43 37.31
C LEU A 164 9.08 3.18 37.34
N ASP A 165 10.36 3.31 37.72
CA ASP A 165 11.30 2.20 37.87
C ASP A 165 10.82 1.20 38.95
N SER A 166 10.30 1.71 40.05
CA SER A 166 9.71 0.87 41.11
C SER A 166 8.44 0.17 40.64
N ALA A 167 7.59 0.87 39.90
CA ALA A 167 6.40 0.27 39.30
C ALA A 167 6.76 -0.83 38.30
N TYR A 168 7.83 -0.65 37.54
CA TYR A 168 8.34 -1.64 36.60
C TYR A 168 8.80 -2.91 37.31
N THR A 169 9.62 -2.78 38.38
CA THR A 169 10.11 -3.92 39.17
C THR A 169 8.98 -4.72 39.83
N MET A 170 7.84 -4.08 40.15
CA MET A 170 6.67 -4.78 40.72
C MET A 170 5.98 -5.71 39.71
N ILE A 171 6.13 -5.47 38.40
CA ILE A 171 5.44 -6.23 37.36
C ILE A 171 6.39 -7.25 36.71
N TRP A 172 7.61 -6.82 36.42
CA TRP A 172 8.63 -7.64 35.79
C TRP A 172 9.82 -7.75 36.73
N ASP A 173 10.17 -8.72 37.26
CA ASP A 173 11.30 -8.95 38.20
C ASP A 173 12.66 -8.43 37.67
N GLU A 174 12.65 -7.30 36.96
CA GLU A 174 13.73 -6.58 36.33
C GLU A 174 13.89 -5.19 36.93
N SER A 175 15.13 -4.72 37.11
CA SER A 175 15.42 -3.47 37.81
C SER A 175 15.41 -2.21 36.94
N ASN A 176 15.46 -2.35 35.64
CA ASN A 176 15.62 -1.22 34.71
C ASN A 176 14.55 -1.22 33.61
N PRO A 177 13.62 -0.28 33.64
CA PRO A 177 12.68 -0.10 32.55
C PRO A 177 13.38 0.34 31.27
N PRO A 178 12.88 -0.06 30.09
CA PRO A 178 13.46 0.30 28.82
C PRO A 178 13.41 1.82 28.58
N LYS A 179 14.47 2.34 27.96
CA LYS A 179 14.61 3.74 27.58
C LYS A 179 14.76 3.87 26.08
N ARG A 180 14.24 4.97 25.53
CA ARG A 180 14.31 5.24 24.09
C ARG A 180 14.34 6.74 23.83
N GLN A 181 15.05 7.12 22.77
CA GLN A 181 14.94 8.45 22.18
C GLN A 181 13.96 8.40 21.02
N ILE A 182 13.06 9.37 20.98
CA ILE A 182 12.02 9.49 19.95
C ILE A 182 12.20 10.82 19.23
N ASN A 183 12.33 10.74 17.90
CA ASN A 183 12.42 11.87 17.01
C ASN A 183 11.09 12.11 16.29
N TRP A 184 10.87 13.31 15.79
CA TRP A 184 9.70 13.64 15.00
C TRP A 184 9.50 12.72 13.79
N PHE A 185 10.59 12.32 13.15
CA PHE A 185 10.59 11.48 11.95
C PHE A 185 10.36 9.98 12.23
N ASP A 186 10.40 9.56 13.49
CA ASP A 186 10.16 8.17 13.86
C ASP A 186 8.72 7.77 13.53
N ARG A 187 8.54 6.52 13.08
CA ARG A 187 7.23 5.95 12.73
C ARG A 187 6.48 5.50 13.99
N GLU A 188 6.11 6.45 14.82
CA GLU A 188 5.26 6.19 15.97
C GLU A 188 3.78 6.26 15.60
N GLY A 189 2.95 5.50 16.30
CA GLY A 189 1.50 5.64 16.16
C GLY A 189 1.06 7.07 16.46
N LEU A 190 0.00 7.52 15.79
CA LEU A 190 -0.48 8.91 15.86
C LEU A 190 -0.72 9.40 17.30
N GLU A 191 -1.29 8.55 18.15
CA GLU A 191 -1.58 8.87 19.54
C GLU A 191 -0.30 9.12 20.33
N ILE A 192 0.71 8.27 20.16
CA ILE A 192 2.03 8.38 20.79
C ILE A 192 2.74 9.64 20.31
N HIS A 193 2.78 9.85 18.98
CA HIS A 193 3.42 11.02 18.40
C HIS A 193 2.81 12.34 18.92
N ASN A 194 1.47 12.47 18.90
CA ASN A 194 0.78 13.67 19.37
C ASN A 194 0.97 13.90 20.87
N ALA A 195 1.11 12.85 21.66
CA ALA A 195 1.33 12.96 23.09
C ALA A 195 2.76 13.41 23.43
N ILE A 196 3.76 13.01 22.65
CA ILE A 196 5.18 13.34 22.85
C ILE A 196 5.52 14.70 22.26
N PHE A 197 5.09 14.97 21.02
CA PHE A 197 5.37 16.25 20.34
C PHE A 197 4.27 17.28 20.64
N ASN A 198 4.12 17.58 21.92
CA ASN A 198 3.19 18.58 22.43
C ASN A 198 3.96 19.66 23.18
N SER A 199 3.58 20.93 23.02
CA SER A 199 4.20 22.06 23.70
C SER A 199 4.00 22.04 25.23
N SER A 200 3.03 21.27 25.74
CA SER A 200 2.70 21.18 27.16
C SER A 200 3.46 20.10 27.92
N ILE A 201 4.28 19.27 27.28
CA ILE A 201 5.05 18.22 27.96
C ILE A 201 6.05 18.83 28.95
N LYS A 202 6.24 18.16 30.08
CA LYS A 202 7.18 18.56 31.11
C LYS A 202 8.14 17.41 31.42
N LYS A 203 9.37 17.74 31.76
CA LYS A 203 10.34 16.75 32.27
C LYS A 203 9.80 16.10 33.52
N GLY A 204 9.89 14.78 33.60
CA GLY A 204 9.36 13.95 34.70
C GLY A 204 7.86 13.62 34.60
N SER A 205 7.11 14.21 33.63
CA SER A 205 5.69 13.89 33.48
C SER A 205 5.50 12.48 32.91
N ILE A 206 4.43 11.81 33.38
CA ILE A 206 3.98 10.51 32.84
C ILE A 206 2.81 10.73 31.90
N ILE A 207 2.97 10.25 30.69
CA ILE A 207 2.01 10.32 29.58
C ILE A 207 1.36 8.95 29.42
N GLY A 208 0.08 8.91 29.17
CA GLY A 208 -0.68 7.68 28.90
C GLY A 208 -1.80 7.44 29.93
N PRO A 209 -2.44 6.26 29.92
CA PRO A 209 -2.19 5.15 29.00
C PRO A 209 -2.45 5.52 27.54
N LEU A 210 -1.50 5.23 26.65
CA LEU A 210 -1.62 5.39 25.20
C LEU A 210 -1.89 4.03 24.58
N THR A 211 -2.83 3.95 23.66
CA THR A 211 -3.14 2.70 22.97
C THR A 211 -2.14 2.47 21.83
N THR A 212 -1.55 1.28 21.79
CA THR A 212 -0.68 0.85 20.70
C THR A 212 -1.48 0.19 19.57
N GLU A 213 -0.87 -0.02 18.41
CA GLU A 213 -1.53 -0.62 17.25
C GLU A 213 -2.02 -2.06 17.52
N ASP A 214 -1.31 -2.80 18.37
CA ASP A 214 -1.64 -4.15 18.80
C ASP A 214 -2.58 -4.20 20.03
N LYS A 215 -3.24 -3.06 20.35
CA LYS A 215 -4.21 -2.89 21.45
C LYS A 215 -3.66 -3.14 22.86
N THR A 216 -2.37 -3.06 23.03
CA THR A 216 -1.73 -2.96 24.34
C THR A 216 -1.61 -1.49 24.76
N PHE A 217 -1.13 -1.23 25.97
CA PHE A 217 -1.09 0.12 26.53
C PHE A 217 0.32 0.52 26.89
N LEU A 218 0.65 1.79 26.63
CA LEU A 218 1.96 2.35 26.88
C LEU A 218 1.87 3.49 27.90
N LEU A 219 2.70 3.43 28.94
CA LEU A 219 3.00 4.57 29.80
C LEU A 219 4.40 5.07 29.49
N LEU A 220 4.54 6.39 29.31
CA LEU A 220 5.80 7.04 28.98
C LEU A 220 6.15 8.05 30.07
N GLN A 221 7.35 7.98 30.63
CA GLN A 221 7.93 9.04 31.43
C GLN A 221 8.88 9.86 30.58
N VAL A 222 8.67 11.17 30.53
CA VAL A 222 9.54 12.11 29.81
C VAL A 222 10.78 12.40 30.65
N ASN A 223 11.95 11.87 30.28
CA ASN A 223 13.21 12.14 30.96
C ASN A 223 13.75 13.52 30.62
N GLY A 224 13.52 14.00 29.42
CA GLY A 224 13.94 15.29 28.91
C GLY A 224 13.90 15.31 27.39
N TRP A 225 14.45 16.37 26.80
CA TRP A 225 14.58 16.49 25.35
C TRP A 225 15.75 17.40 24.95
N ILE A 226 16.16 17.28 23.70
CA ILE A 226 17.14 18.15 23.04
C ILE A 226 16.45 18.74 21.82
N ASP A 227 16.49 20.06 21.69
CA ASP A 227 15.98 20.76 20.49
C ASP A 227 17.16 21.03 19.53
N ARG A 228 17.09 20.50 18.32
CA ARG A 228 18.09 20.68 17.28
C ARG A 228 17.59 21.70 16.25
N PRO A 229 18.26 22.86 16.07
CA PRO A 229 17.89 23.81 15.03
C PRO A 229 18.23 23.23 13.65
N ALA A 230 17.41 23.55 12.64
CA ALA A 230 17.79 23.35 11.23
C ALA A 230 18.68 24.51 10.81
N VAL A 231 19.92 24.20 10.43
CA VAL A 231 20.96 25.21 10.15
C VAL A 231 20.96 25.60 8.68
N THR A 232 20.93 24.61 7.79
CA THR A 232 20.95 24.82 6.34
C THR A 232 19.55 25.05 5.78
N GLU A 233 19.46 25.66 4.60
CA GLU A 233 18.19 25.86 3.91
C GLU A 233 17.53 24.52 3.53
N SER A 234 18.33 23.56 3.09
CA SER A 234 17.83 22.20 2.78
C SER A 234 17.21 21.53 4.01
N GLU A 235 17.87 21.60 5.20
CA GLU A 235 17.28 21.04 6.43
C GLU A 235 15.98 21.74 6.84
N ARG A 236 15.88 23.05 6.58
CA ARG A 236 14.66 23.82 6.87
C ARG A 236 13.51 23.40 5.96
N SER A 237 13.78 23.28 4.66
CA SER A 237 12.78 22.83 3.69
C SER A 237 12.31 21.42 4.01
N LEU A 238 13.22 20.45 4.13
CA LEU A 238 12.88 19.06 4.45
C LEU A 238 12.05 18.95 5.73
N ARG A 239 12.41 19.71 6.78
CA ARG A 239 11.63 19.71 8.02
C ARG A 239 10.24 20.32 7.85
N LEU A 240 10.13 21.37 7.04
CA LEU A 240 8.85 22.02 6.77
C LEU A 240 7.93 21.09 5.99
N ASP A 241 8.45 20.47 4.93
CA ASP A 241 7.72 19.55 4.07
C ASP A 241 7.20 18.34 4.89
N ASP A 242 8.06 17.74 5.71
CA ASP A 242 7.66 16.61 6.58
C ASP A 242 6.57 17.02 7.60
N VAL A 243 6.70 18.19 8.20
CA VAL A 243 5.69 18.70 9.15
C VAL A 243 4.35 18.91 8.46
N GLN A 244 4.35 19.53 7.28
CA GLN A 244 3.13 19.76 6.51
C GLN A 244 2.47 18.44 6.09
N GLU A 245 3.25 17.53 5.52
CA GLU A 245 2.76 16.21 5.13
C GLU A 245 2.15 15.44 6.31
N ARG A 246 2.84 15.42 7.45
CA ARG A 246 2.35 14.71 8.65
C ARG A 246 1.06 15.32 9.20
N LEU A 247 0.97 16.65 9.26
CA LEU A 247 -0.25 17.35 9.72
C LEU A 247 -1.42 17.09 8.76
N GLN A 248 -1.18 17.17 7.46
CA GLN A 248 -2.15 16.89 6.42
C GLN A 248 -2.66 15.45 6.54
N LYS A 249 -1.75 14.48 6.59
CA LYS A 249 -2.07 13.05 6.75
C LYS A 249 -2.89 12.78 8.02
N ASN A 250 -2.46 13.32 9.17
CA ASN A 250 -3.17 13.14 10.43
C ASN A 250 -4.61 13.65 10.36
N ARG A 251 -4.81 14.81 9.76
CA ARG A 251 -6.15 15.41 9.61
C ARG A 251 -7.00 14.63 8.62
N ALA A 252 -6.42 14.21 7.50
CA ALA A 252 -7.07 13.38 6.50
C ALA A 252 -7.55 12.05 7.11
N GLU A 253 -6.68 11.34 7.85
CA GLU A 253 -7.04 10.09 8.52
C GLU A 253 -8.17 10.27 9.53
N GLN A 254 -8.17 11.35 10.32
CA GLN A 254 -9.25 11.62 11.27
C GLN A 254 -10.59 11.84 10.55
N THR A 255 -10.58 12.56 9.43
CA THR A 255 -11.78 12.85 8.64
C THR A 255 -12.26 11.58 7.95
N TYR A 256 -11.35 10.81 7.37
CA TYR A 256 -11.64 9.53 6.75
C TYR A 256 -12.25 8.52 7.74
N LYS A 257 -11.67 8.37 8.94
CA LYS A 257 -12.21 7.49 9.99
C LYS A 257 -13.65 7.87 10.38
N LYS A 258 -13.97 9.16 10.43
CA LYS A 258 -15.34 9.62 10.69
C LYS A 258 -16.28 9.26 9.54
N TRP A 259 -15.83 9.43 8.31
CA TRP A 259 -16.59 9.08 7.13
C TRP A 259 -16.83 7.56 7.04
N VAL A 260 -15.79 6.73 7.24
CA VAL A 260 -15.92 5.26 7.30
C VAL A 260 -16.93 4.84 8.38
N LYS A 261 -16.87 5.44 9.57
CA LYS A 261 -17.85 5.18 10.63
C LYS A 261 -19.29 5.46 10.17
N ASN A 262 -19.49 6.48 9.35
CA ASN A 262 -20.83 6.80 8.79
C ASN A 262 -21.26 5.77 7.73
N ILE A 263 -20.36 5.33 6.86
CA ILE A 263 -20.64 4.28 5.86
C ILE A 263 -21.00 2.96 6.54
N MET A 264 -20.32 2.62 7.62
CA MET A 264 -20.53 1.38 8.37
C MET A 264 -21.68 1.47 9.38
N LYS A 265 -22.33 2.64 9.51
CA LYS A 265 -23.43 2.80 10.47
C LYS A 265 -24.61 1.89 10.15
N GLY A 266 -24.97 1.05 11.13
CA GLY A 266 -26.09 0.09 10.98
C GLY A 266 -25.69 -1.24 10.32
N LYS A 267 -24.44 -1.42 9.90
CA LYS A 267 -23.93 -2.70 9.44
C LYS A 267 -23.70 -3.65 10.59
N HIS A 268 -24.14 -4.88 10.42
CA HIS A 268 -24.04 -5.93 11.44
C HIS A 268 -23.35 -7.16 10.87
N LEU A 269 -22.27 -7.58 11.54
CA LEU A 269 -21.56 -8.82 11.27
C LEU A 269 -21.85 -9.84 12.35
N GLU A 270 -22.52 -10.94 12.01
CA GLU A 270 -22.84 -12.03 12.90
C GLU A 270 -22.13 -13.31 12.47
N LEU A 271 -21.21 -13.79 13.30
CA LEU A 271 -20.45 -15.01 13.04
C LEU A 271 -21.26 -16.24 13.42
N ASN A 272 -21.23 -17.28 12.59
CA ASN A 272 -21.86 -18.55 12.92
C ASN A 272 -21.09 -19.26 14.06
N SER A 273 -21.70 -19.37 15.21
CA SER A 273 -21.06 -19.88 16.44
C SER A 273 -20.58 -21.34 16.35
N SER A 274 -21.15 -22.15 15.46
CA SER A 274 -20.76 -23.56 15.28
C SER A 274 -19.71 -23.73 14.17
N VAL A 275 -19.82 -22.98 13.06
CA VAL A 275 -18.96 -23.15 11.88
C VAL A 275 -17.69 -22.32 12.01
N PHE A 276 -17.78 -21.08 12.50
CA PHE A 276 -16.65 -20.16 12.54
C PHE A 276 -15.45 -20.65 13.35
N PRO A 277 -15.60 -21.22 14.57
CA PRO A 277 -14.45 -21.74 15.31
C PRO A 277 -13.73 -22.88 14.59
N ALA A 278 -14.48 -23.84 14.03
CA ALA A 278 -13.92 -24.96 13.27
C ALA A 278 -13.21 -24.50 11.99
N TYR A 279 -13.77 -23.50 11.31
CA TYR A 279 -13.13 -22.85 10.16
C TYR A 279 -11.84 -22.14 10.56
N ALA A 280 -11.87 -21.34 11.64
CA ALA A 280 -10.69 -20.61 12.13
C ALA A 280 -9.55 -21.57 12.50
N GLU A 281 -9.84 -22.67 13.20
CA GLU A 281 -8.85 -23.69 13.53
C GLU A 281 -8.21 -24.29 12.27
N LYS A 282 -9.03 -24.61 11.25
CA LYS A 282 -8.54 -25.21 10.01
C LYS A 282 -7.63 -24.30 9.19
N VAL A 283 -7.95 -23.00 9.11
CA VAL A 283 -7.16 -22.05 8.30
C VAL A 283 -5.99 -21.46 9.05
N MET A 284 -5.96 -21.60 10.37
CA MET A 284 -4.90 -21.06 11.23
C MET A 284 -3.51 -21.50 10.79
N ASP A 285 -3.31 -22.81 10.54
CA ASP A 285 -2.02 -23.36 10.12
C ASP A 285 -1.53 -22.80 8.79
N ILE A 286 -2.45 -22.34 7.93
CA ILE A 286 -2.11 -21.73 6.65
C ILE A 286 -1.58 -20.32 6.86
N TYR A 287 -2.24 -19.53 7.73
CA TYR A 287 -1.87 -18.15 8.00
C TYR A 287 -0.68 -18.00 8.95
N LEU A 288 -0.51 -18.94 9.91
CA LEU A 288 0.57 -18.91 10.91
C LEU A 288 1.83 -19.67 10.50
N LYS A 289 2.04 -19.92 9.19
CA LYS A 289 3.26 -20.57 8.70
C LYS A 289 4.52 -19.85 9.19
N SER A 290 5.57 -20.64 9.43
CA SER A 290 6.85 -20.13 9.91
C SER A 290 7.46 -19.09 8.96
N ASP A 291 8.19 -18.13 9.51
CA ASP A 291 8.87 -17.08 8.74
C ASP A 291 9.86 -17.67 7.71
N SER A 292 10.45 -18.85 7.99
CA SER A 292 11.34 -19.55 7.05
C SER A 292 10.60 -20.04 5.81
N VAL A 293 9.37 -20.54 5.94
CA VAL A 293 8.53 -20.96 4.81
C VAL A 293 8.08 -19.75 4.00
N LYS A 294 7.67 -18.66 4.68
CA LYS A 294 7.32 -17.39 4.03
C LYS A 294 8.53 -16.80 3.30
N GLN A 295 9.71 -16.85 3.91
CA GLN A 295 10.95 -16.33 3.31
C GLN A 295 11.37 -17.17 2.10
N ALA A 296 11.27 -18.50 2.16
CA ALA A 296 11.56 -19.37 1.01
C ALA A 296 10.62 -19.08 -0.16
N GLN A 297 9.33 -18.80 0.12
CA GLN A 297 8.37 -18.38 -0.88
C GLN A 297 8.65 -16.98 -1.45
N LEU A 298 9.06 -16.03 -0.61
CA LEU A 298 9.52 -14.71 -1.04
C LEU A 298 10.74 -14.81 -1.96
N ASN A 299 11.71 -15.67 -1.65
CA ASN A 299 12.91 -15.87 -2.48
C ASN A 299 12.56 -16.48 -3.85
N LEU A 300 11.57 -17.38 -3.90
CA LEU A 300 11.03 -17.86 -5.16
C LEU A 300 10.25 -16.76 -5.91
N SER A 301 9.66 -15.81 -5.21
CA SER A 301 8.85 -14.73 -5.78
C SER A 301 9.66 -13.56 -6.37
N LEU A 302 10.97 -13.48 -6.13
CA LEU A 302 11.80 -12.41 -6.73
C LEU A 302 11.74 -12.46 -8.27
N TRP A 303 11.63 -13.67 -8.83
CA TRP A 303 11.63 -13.90 -10.27
C TRP A 303 10.36 -14.59 -10.79
N VAL A 304 9.66 -15.32 -9.94
CA VAL A 304 8.38 -16.01 -10.21
C VAL A 304 7.44 -15.65 -9.07
N ASP A 305 6.21 -15.24 -9.33
CA ASP A 305 5.28 -14.81 -8.25
C ASP A 305 4.31 -15.93 -7.87
N PRO A 306 4.60 -16.66 -6.79
CA PRO A 306 3.73 -17.72 -6.30
C PRO A 306 2.57 -17.21 -5.41
N GLU A 307 2.49 -15.89 -5.11
CA GLU A 307 1.47 -15.36 -4.18
C GLU A 307 0.04 -15.52 -4.69
N LEU A 308 -0.15 -15.58 -6.03
CA LEU A 308 -1.47 -15.75 -6.63
C LEU A 308 -2.15 -17.08 -6.26
N ASP A 309 -1.38 -18.14 -6.04
CA ASP A 309 -1.95 -19.50 -5.98
C ASP A 309 -1.92 -20.13 -4.59
N PHE A 310 -0.96 -19.73 -3.75
CA PHE A 310 -0.65 -20.53 -2.56
C PHE A 310 -1.71 -20.47 -1.45
N ILE A 311 -2.16 -19.29 -1.05
CA ILE A 311 -3.14 -19.14 0.04
C ILE A 311 -4.49 -19.63 -0.43
N HIS A 312 -4.87 -19.29 -1.64
CA HIS A 312 -6.17 -19.62 -2.21
C HIS A 312 -6.36 -21.13 -2.39
N ASP A 313 -5.38 -21.83 -2.98
CA ASP A 313 -5.46 -23.28 -3.18
C ASP A 313 -5.44 -24.05 -1.86
N SER A 314 -4.63 -23.61 -0.91
CA SER A 314 -4.60 -24.22 0.41
C SER A 314 -5.92 -24.05 1.17
N LEU A 315 -6.60 -22.90 1.01
CA LEU A 315 -7.92 -22.66 1.61
C LEU A 315 -9.05 -23.44 0.91
N ILE A 316 -9.04 -23.44 -0.44
CA ILE A 316 -10.11 -24.08 -1.22
C ILE A 316 -10.07 -25.58 -1.09
N ASN A 317 -8.89 -26.19 -1.04
CA ASN A 317 -8.68 -27.63 -1.09
C ASN A 317 -8.51 -28.26 0.31
N ALA A 318 -8.65 -27.49 1.39
CA ALA A 318 -8.57 -28.04 2.75
C ALA A 318 -9.83 -28.86 3.07
N PRO A 319 -9.82 -30.19 2.97
CA PRO A 319 -10.97 -31.00 3.36
C PRO A 319 -11.18 -30.85 4.87
N SER A 320 -12.43 -30.68 5.27
CA SER A 320 -12.83 -30.70 6.68
C SER A 320 -14.01 -31.64 6.86
N GLU A 321 -13.95 -32.43 7.93
CA GLU A 321 -15.09 -33.22 8.37
C GLU A 321 -16.13 -32.37 9.14
N SER A 322 -15.73 -31.19 9.58
CA SER A 322 -16.52 -30.35 10.47
C SER A 322 -17.39 -29.31 9.75
N PHE A 323 -17.12 -29.02 8.48
CA PHE A 323 -17.90 -28.07 7.66
C PHE A 323 -17.71 -28.30 6.17
N THR A 324 -18.63 -27.79 5.38
CA THR A 324 -18.62 -27.82 3.90
C THR A 324 -18.53 -26.40 3.32
N LYS A 325 -18.21 -26.29 2.05
CA LYS A 325 -18.17 -24.98 1.34
C LYS A 325 -19.54 -24.29 1.31
N ALA A 326 -20.64 -25.03 1.45
CA ALA A 326 -22.00 -24.50 1.44
C ALA A 326 -22.45 -23.96 2.80
N ASP A 327 -21.72 -24.29 3.88
CA ASP A 327 -22.09 -23.83 5.22
C ASP A 327 -21.90 -22.31 5.37
N ILE A 328 -22.83 -21.70 6.11
CA ILE A 328 -22.81 -20.26 6.38
C ILE A 328 -21.74 -19.99 7.44
N LEU A 329 -20.73 -19.20 7.07
CA LEU A 329 -19.65 -18.79 7.96
C LEU A 329 -20.06 -17.58 8.82
N PHE A 330 -20.76 -16.62 8.22
CA PHE A 330 -21.30 -15.44 8.90
C PHE A 330 -22.44 -14.79 8.10
N HIS A 331 -23.14 -13.84 8.73
CA HIS A 331 -24.09 -12.94 8.07
C HIS A 331 -23.56 -11.50 8.09
N VAL A 332 -23.80 -10.78 7.01
CA VAL A 332 -23.65 -9.32 6.97
C VAL A 332 -25.04 -8.73 6.78
N ASP A 333 -25.50 -8.00 7.76
CA ASP A 333 -26.91 -7.61 7.90
C ASP A 333 -27.80 -8.87 7.86
N ASN A 334 -28.60 -9.19 7.03
CA ASN A 334 -29.34 -10.46 6.93
C ASN A 334 -28.86 -11.34 5.76
N THR A 335 -27.78 -10.95 5.10
CA THR A 335 -27.23 -11.70 3.95
C THR A 335 -26.28 -12.77 4.41
N PRO A 336 -26.56 -14.06 4.13
CA PRO A 336 -25.68 -15.16 4.50
C PRO A 336 -24.44 -15.17 3.60
N TRP A 337 -23.28 -15.37 4.22
CA TRP A 337 -22.01 -15.61 3.56
C TRP A 337 -21.58 -17.05 3.80
N THR A 338 -21.67 -17.87 2.77
CA THR A 338 -21.12 -19.23 2.82
C THR A 338 -19.59 -19.18 2.73
N ILE A 339 -18.94 -20.27 3.16
CA ILE A 339 -17.50 -20.43 3.01
C ILE A 339 -17.08 -20.27 1.54
N GLN A 340 -17.88 -20.78 0.61
CA GLN A 340 -17.61 -20.61 -0.83
C GLN A 340 -17.65 -19.15 -1.27
N VAL A 341 -18.65 -18.38 -0.88
CA VAL A 341 -18.78 -16.96 -1.21
C VAL A 341 -17.61 -16.17 -0.60
N PHE A 342 -17.28 -16.49 0.65
CA PHE A 342 -16.14 -15.86 1.33
C PHE A 342 -14.81 -16.14 0.61
N HIS A 343 -14.55 -17.41 0.21
CA HIS A 343 -13.34 -17.76 -0.55
C HIS A 343 -13.28 -17.09 -1.93
N GLN A 344 -14.42 -16.94 -2.61
CA GLN A 344 -14.47 -16.18 -3.87
C GLN A 344 -14.10 -14.70 -3.66
N GLU A 345 -14.51 -14.12 -2.53
CA GLU A 345 -14.15 -12.74 -2.20
C GLU A 345 -12.67 -12.62 -1.83
N LEU A 346 -12.10 -13.62 -1.13
CA LEU A 346 -10.67 -13.63 -0.80
C LEU A 346 -9.75 -13.63 -2.03
N SER A 347 -10.22 -14.11 -3.17
CA SER A 347 -9.44 -14.07 -4.43
C SER A 347 -9.29 -12.64 -4.98
N LYS A 348 -10.22 -11.74 -4.64
CA LYS A 348 -10.19 -10.30 -4.98
C LYS A 348 -9.64 -9.46 -3.85
N HIS A 349 -9.79 -9.92 -2.62
CA HIS A 349 -9.41 -9.19 -1.42
C HIS A 349 -8.82 -10.13 -0.38
N PRO A 350 -7.51 -10.43 -0.45
CA PRO A 350 -6.81 -11.18 0.60
C PRO A 350 -7.02 -10.54 1.99
N LEU A 351 -7.09 -11.37 3.03
CA LEU A 351 -7.27 -10.88 4.39
C LEU A 351 -6.06 -10.10 4.88
N VAL A 352 -6.33 -8.99 5.51
CA VAL A 352 -5.34 -8.15 6.18
C VAL A 352 -5.48 -8.31 7.69
N PHE A 353 -4.45 -8.87 8.33
CA PHE A 353 -4.42 -9.00 9.77
C PHE A 353 -3.82 -7.77 10.42
N ARG A 354 -4.48 -7.24 11.44
CA ARG A 354 -4.01 -6.06 12.19
C ARG A 354 -2.72 -6.35 12.97
N LYS A 355 -2.51 -7.60 13.38
CA LYS A 355 -1.31 -8.06 14.11
C LYS A 355 -0.46 -8.95 13.21
N LYS A 356 0.80 -8.57 12.97
CA LYS A 356 1.72 -9.33 12.11
C LYS A 356 2.21 -10.63 12.76
N LYS A 357 2.49 -10.59 14.08
CA LYS A 357 2.88 -11.77 14.86
C LYS A 357 1.77 -12.05 15.85
N MET A 358 1.14 -13.20 15.74
CA MET A 358 0.05 -13.62 16.63
C MET A 358 0.25 -15.07 17.04
N SER A 359 -0.18 -15.39 18.26
CA SER A 359 -0.24 -16.74 18.77
C SER A 359 -1.48 -17.47 18.28
N HIS A 360 -1.51 -18.80 18.42
CA HIS A 360 -2.68 -19.61 18.10
C HIS A 360 -3.95 -19.14 18.83
N ASN A 361 -3.83 -18.75 20.08
CA ASN A 361 -4.96 -18.29 20.90
C ASN A 361 -5.53 -16.95 20.43
N GLU A 362 -4.73 -16.12 19.76
CA GLU A 362 -5.14 -14.81 19.25
C GLU A 362 -5.74 -14.90 17.84
N PHE A 363 -5.45 -15.97 17.11
CA PHE A 363 -5.79 -16.07 15.69
C PHE A 363 -7.29 -15.93 15.41
N GLN A 364 -8.13 -16.60 16.19
CA GLN A 364 -9.59 -16.54 15.99
C GLN A 364 -10.13 -15.11 16.14
N GLU A 365 -9.62 -14.34 17.10
CA GLU A 365 -9.99 -12.94 17.27
C GLU A 365 -9.46 -12.05 16.13
N GLN A 366 -8.21 -12.26 15.73
CA GLN A 366 -7.62 -11.53 14.61
C GLN A 366 -8.33 -11.83 13.27
N LEU A 367 -8.79 -13.06 13.07
CA LEU A 367 -9.61 -13.44 11.92
C LEU A 367 -10.95 -12.69 11.89
N LYS A 368 -11.61 -12.51 13.07
CA LYS A 368 -12.84 -11.68 13.16
C LYS A 368 -12.58 -10.25 12.70
N TYR A 369 -11.46 -9.65 13.16
CA TYR A 369 -11.10 -8.29 12.75
C TYR A 369 -10.79 -8.21 11.25
N ALA A 370 -10.05 -9.19 10.71
CA ALA A 370 -9.74 -9.23 9.29
C ALA A 370 -11.00 -9.35 8.42
N ILE A 371 -11.99 -10.14 8.85
CA ILE A 371 -13.30 -10.22 8.17
C ILE A 371 -14.05 -8.89 8.28
N ALA A 372 -14.05 -8.25 9.44
CA ALA A 372 -14.70 -6.95 9.61
C ALA A 372 -14.06 -5.86 8.72
N ASP A 373 -12.73 -5.88 8.59
CA ASP A 373 -11.99 -4.96 7.72
C ASP A 373 -12.26 -5.26 6.24
N LEU A 374 -12.36 -6.53 5.84
CA LEU A 374 -12.81 -6.93 4.51
C LEU A 374 -14.20 -6.39 4.18
N ILE A 375 -15.18 -6.54 5.09
CA ILE A 375 -16.54 -6.02 4.87
C ILE A 375 -16.54 -4.50 4.76
N GLN A 376 -15.73 -3.81 5.58
CA GLN A 376 -15.54 -2.37 5.47
C GLN A 376 -15.02 -1.96 4.08
N ASP A 377 -13.98 -2.62 3.62
CA ASP A 377 -13.38 -2.35 2.30
C ASP A 377 -14.36 -2.62 1.16
N ILE A 378 -15.19 -3.66 1.26
CA ILE A 378 -16.25 -3.94 0.29
C ILE A 378 -17.27 -2.79 0.24
N GLU A 379 -17.71 -2.26 1.38
CA GLU A 379 -18.65 -1.15 1.42
C GLU A 379 -18.05 0.14 0.85
N ILE A 380 -16.76 0.41 1.12
CA ILE A 380 -16.02 1.52 0.52
C ILE A 380 -15.90 1.32 -1.00
N THR A 381 -15.56 0.10 -1.44
CA THR A 381 -15.48 -0.24 -2.88
C THR A 381 -16.82 -0.01 -3.59
N LYS A 382 -17.94 -0.41 -3.00
CA LYS A 382 -19.28 -0.12 -3.54
C LYS A 382 -19.54 1.40 -3.68
N TYR A 383 -19.04 2.18 -2.72
CA TYR A 383 -19.10 3.64 -2.83
C TYR A 383 -18.26 4.15 -3.99
N CYS A 384 -17.02 3.64 -4.14
CA CYS A 384 -16.13 4.02 -5.23
C CYS A 384 -16.72 3.70 -6.61
N TYR A 385 -17.36 2.53 -6.79
CA TYR A 385 -18.11 2.20 -8.01
C TYR A 385 -19.24 3.19 -8.30
N ARG A 386 -20.04 3.57 -7.30
CA ARG A 386 -21.09 4.58 -7.47
C ARG A 386 -20.56 5.96 -7.87
N LYS A 387 -19.30 6.23 -7.62
CA LYS A 387 -18.59 7.46 -7.97
C LYS A 387 -17.78 7.35 -9.25
N ASN A 388 -17.84 6.21 -9.95
CA ASN A 388 -17.13 5.91 -11.19
C ASN A 388 -15.60 6.00 -11.06
N TYR A 389 -15.03 5.72 -9.87
CA TYR A 389 -13.59 5.72 -9.68
C TYR A 389 -12.86 4.68 -10.55
N GLU A 390 -13.53 3.63 -10.99
CA GLU A 390 -12.99 2.61 -11.90
C GLU A 390 -12.59 3.17 -13.26
N GLU A 391 -13.23 4.26 -13.70
CA GLU A 391 -12.98 4.93 -14.98
C GLU A 391 -11.91 6.02 -14.86
N SER A 392 -11.41 6.32 -13.64
CA SER A 392 -10.37 7.32 -13.47
C SER A 392 -9.08 6.88 -14.15
N GLN A 393 -8.37 7.84 -14.75
CA GLN A 393 -7.13 7.59 -15.47
C GLN A 393 -6.08 6.87 -14.61
N THR A 394 -5.89 7.32 -13.37
CA THR A 394 -4.93 6.72 -12.43
C THR A 394 -5.28 5.26 -12.10
N VAL A 395 -6.57 4.94 -11.90
CA VAL A 395 -7.02 3.55 -11.65
C VAL A 395 -6.83 2.69 -12.90
N THR A 396 -7.15 3.22 -14.07
CA THR A 396 -6.95 2.52 -15.34
C THR A 396 -5.48 2.20 -15.59
N LEU A 397 -4.59 3.17 -15.41
CA LEU A 397 -3.15 2.96 -15.53
C LEU A 397 -2.61 1.93 -14.54
N ASN A 398 -3.07 1.99 -13.28
CA ASN A 398 -2.68 0.99 -12.29
C ASN A 398 -3.16 -0.42 -12.67
N ARG A 399 -4.39 -0.57 -13.16
CA ARG A 399 -4.92 -1.84 -13.66
C ARG A 399 -4.08 -2.37 -14.81
N GLU A 400 -3.75 -1.53 -15.79
CA GLU A 400 -2.94 -1.89 -16.96
C GLU A 400 -1.51 -2.27 -16.57
N LEU A 401 -0.92 -1.57 -15.60
CA LEU A 401 0.41 -1.88 -15.08
C LEU A 401 0.48 -3.32 -14.53
N TRP A 402 -0.50 -3.72 -13.71
CA TRP A 402 -0.54 -5.07 -13.15
C TRP A 402 -0.92 -6.12 -14.19
N HIS A 403 -1.91 -5.82 -15.04
CA HIS A 403 -2.34 -6.71 -16.12
C HIS A 403 -1.18 -7.02 -17.07
N ASP A 404 -0.52 -6.00 -17.59
CA ASP A 404 0.57 -6.17 -18.54
C ASP A 404 1.75 -6.93 -17.94
N SER A 405 2.13 -6.59 -16.70
CA SER A 405 3.26 -7.24 -16.05
C SER A 405 3.03 -8.75 -15.87
N TYR A 406 1.83 -9.16 -15.44
CA TYR A 406 1.53 -10.57 -15.22
C TYR A 406 1.28 -11.34 -16.53
N THR A 407 0.59 -10.73 -17.47
CA THR A 407 0.34 -11.31 -18.80
C THR A 407 1.66 -11.54 -19.56
N ALA A 408 2.53 -10.53 -19.58
CA ALA A 408 3.86 -10.64 -20.18
C ALA A 408 4.72 -11.71 -19.49
N ARG A 409 4.68 -11.78 -18.14
CA ARG A 409 5.42 -12.78 -17.37
C ARG A 409 4.94 -14.20 -17.66
N PHE A 410 3.64 -14.41 -17.72
CA PHE A 410 3.07 -15.72 -18.02
C PHE A 410 3.54 -16.18 -19.42
N TYR A 411 3.44 -15.30 -20.43
CA TYR A 411 3.91 -15.58 -21.78
C TYR A 411 5.41 -15.87 -21.82
N ARG A 412 6.23 -15.06 -21.14
CA ARG A 412 7.66 -15.31 -20.99
C ARG A 412 7.95 -16.68 -20.35
N ASN A 413 7.26 -17.01 -19.28
CA ASN A 413 7.49 -18.26 -18.56
C ASN A 413 7.17 -19.47 -19.45
N ALA A 414 6.10 -19.44 -20.24
CA ALA A 414 5.80 -20.49 -21.21
C ALA A 414 6.95 -20.69 -22.22
N LEU A 415 7.52 -19.58 -22.74
CA LEU A 415 8.68 -19.65 -23.65
C LEU A 415 9.94 -20.23 -22.99
N LEU A 416 10.18 -19.89 -21.71
CA LEU A 416 11.34 -20.39 -20.98
C LEU A 416 11.18 -21.85 -20.52
N GLU A 417 9.93 -22.29 -20.26
CA GLU A 417 9.62 -23.68 -19.91
C GLU A 417 9.95 -24.62 -21.07
N ASP A 418 9.56 -24.26 -22.29
CA ASP A 418 9.89 -25.00 -23.49
C ASP A 418 11.42 -25.19 -23.68
N GLN A 419 12.20 -24.31 -23.10
CA GLN A 419 13.67 -24.30 -23.18
C GLN A 419 14.35 -24.81 -21.91
N ASN A 420 13.60 -25.26 -20.89
CA ASN A 420 14.09 -25.65 -19.56
C ASN A 420 14.90 -24.55 -18.82
N MET A 421 14.54 -23.29 -19.01
CA MET A 421 15.25 -22.11 -18.47
C MET A 421 14.47 -21.33 -17.40
N LEU A 422 13.34 -21.84 -16.89
CA LEU A 422 12.54 -21.17 -15.87
C LEU A 422 13.32 -20.81 -14.60
N ASN A 423 14.31 -21.63 -14.21
CA ASN A 423 15.14 -21.46 -13.03
C ASN A 423 16.51 -20.82 -13.34
N GLY A 424 16.69 -20.24 -14.52
CA GLY A 424 17.88 -19.49 -14.88
C GLY A 424 18.05 -18.23 -14.03
N ASP A 425 19.28 -17.73 -13.93
CA ASP A 425 19.47 -16.41 -13.35
C ASP A 425 18.92 -15.30 -14.27
N ALA A 426 18.84 -14.07 -13.73
CA ALA A 426 18.24 -12.97 -14.49
C ALA A 426 19.01 -12.60 -15.75
N GLU A 427 20.33 -12.76 -15.77
CA GLU A 427 21.17 -12.44 -16.92
C GLU A 427 21.02 -13.51 -18.01
N ASP A 428 20.98 -14.79 -17.63
CA ASP A 428 20.74 -15.91 -18.56
C ASP A 428 19.37 -15.80 -19.21
N ILE A 429 18.32 -15.47 -18.42
CA ILE A 429 16.96 -15.24 -18.92
C ILE A 429 16.97 -14.08 -19.94
N ALA A 430 17.59 -12.95 -19.61
CA ALA A 430 17.63 -11.78 -20.47
C ALA A 430 18.41 -12.07 -21.77
N ASN A 431 19.53 -12.79 -21.70
CA ASN A 431 20.31 -13.19 -22.88
C ASN A 431 19.54 -14.15 -23.79
N ASN A 432 18.78 -15.09 -23.21
CA ASN A 432 17.98 -16.03 -23.98
C ASN A 432 16.82 -15.34 -24.70
N LEU A 433 16.16 -14.38 -24.05
CA LEU A 433 15.03 -13.64 -24.62
C LEU A 433 15.45 -12.54 -25.61
N LYS A 434 16.72 -12.12 -25.60
CA LYS A 434 17.21 -11.01 -26.42
C LYS A 434 16.84 -11.11 -27.93
N PRO A 435 17.00 -12.24 -28.63
CA PRO A 435 16.63 -12.33 -30.04
C PRO A 435 15.15 -12.06 -30.30
N LEU A 436 14.28 -12.52 -29.39
CA LEU A 436 12.84 -12.27 -29.48
C LEU A 436 12.52 -10.80 -29.19
N VAL A 437 13.11 -10.21 -28.15
CA VAL A 437 12.95 -8.80 -27.82
C VAL A 437 13.38 -7.92 -29.00
N ASP A 438 14.55 -8.17 -29.58
CA ASP A 438 15.07 -7.43 -30.75
C ASP A 438 14.11 -7.55 -31.95
N SER A 439 13.56 -8.73 -32.20
CA SER A 439 12.57 -8.97 -33.25
C SER A 439 11.28 -8.18 -32.99
N LEU A 440 10.73 -8.23 -31.77
CA LEU A 440 9.50 -7.50 -31.43
C LEU A 440 9.70 -5.97 -31.50
N GLN A 441 10.83 -5.46 -31.00
CA GLN A 441 11.18 -4.04 -31.11
C GLN A 441 11.26 -3.59 -32.57
N THR A 442 11.72 -4.45 -33.45
CA THR A 442 11.77 -4.17 -34.92
C THR A 442 10.37 -4.18 -35.51
N VAL A 443 9.59 -5.24 -35.26
CA VAL A 443 8.22 -5.41 -35.79
C VAL A 443 7.30 -4.30 -35.36
N TYR A 444 7.38 -3.89 -34.09
CA TYR A 444 6.52 -2.86 -33.49
C TYR A 444 7.15 -1.46 -33.48
N SER A 445 8.28 -1.23 -34.19
CA SER A 445 9.01 0.04 -34.13
C SER A 445 8.15 1.25 -34.46
N ASP A 446 7.24 1.16 -35.43
CA ASP A 446 6.32 2.25 -35.79
C ASP A 446 5.26 2.55 -34.71
N ASN A 447 5.02 1.61 -33.84
CA ASN A 447 4.07 1.73 -32.73
C ASN A 447 4.74 2.13 -31.40
N ILE A 448 6.07 2.23 -31.38
CA ILE A 448 6.82 2.64 -30.19
C ILE A 448 7.19 4.11 -30.31
N GLU A 449 6.88 4.90 -29.30
CA GLU A 449 7.25 6.30 -29.17
C GLU A 449 7.97 6.52 -27.85
N ILE A 450 9.10 7.23 -27.86
CA ILE A 450 9.93 7.48 -26.68
C ILE A 450 10.17 8.98 -26.55
N ASN A 451 9.81 9.57 -25.41
CA ASN A 451 10.14 10.94 -25.06
C ASN A 451 11.58 11.00 -24.54
N THR A 452 12.49 11.36 -25.40
CA THR A 452 13.92 11.39 -25.08
C THR A 452 14.29 12.54 -24.17
N GLU A 453 13.64 13.70 -24.29
CA GLU A 453 13.88 14.85 -23.42
C GLU A 453 13.47 14.54 -21.98
N LEU A 454 12.25 14.03 -21.79
CA LEU A 454 11.78 13.59 -20.49
C LEU A 454 12.65 12.47 -19.90
N PHE A 455 13.09 11.50 -20.75
CA PHE A 455 14.00 10.44 -20.32
C PHE A 455 15.34 10.97 -19.79
N GLU A 456 15.91 11.97 -20.45
CA GLU A 456 17.19 12.57 -20.01
C GLU A 456 17.03 13.31 -18.67
N SER A 457 15.88 13.96 -18.41
CA SER A 457 15.62 14.70 -17.18
C SER A 457 15.47 13.80 -15.94
N ILE A 458 15.19 12.51 -16.11
CA ILE A 458 14.97 11.60 -14.99
C ILE A 458 16.29 11.29 -14.27
N GLU A 459 16.30 11.52 -12.98
CA GLU A 459 17.35 11.06 -12.07
C GLU A 459 16.83 9.91 -11.21
N LEU A 460 17.58 8.79 -11.19
CA LEU A 460 17.28 7.63 -10.35
C LEU A 460 18.19 7.64 -9.12
N THR A 461 17.68 7.16 -8.01
CA THR A 461 18.49 6.89 -6.82
C THR A 461 19.21 5.53 -6.94
N THR A 462 20.20 5.31 -6.08
CA THR A 462 20.89 4.01 -5.99
C THR A 462 20.19 3.05 -5.03
N VAL A 463 19.08 3.47 -4.45
CA VAL A 463 18.31 2.64 -3.51
C VAL A 463 17.49 1.63 -4.29
N ASP A 464 17.78 0.35 -4.04
CA ASP A 464 17.13 -0.80 -4.67
C ASP A 464 16.45 -1.62 -3.58
N MET A 465 15.13 -1.48 -3.48
CA MET A 465 14.33 -2.08 -2.41
C MET A 465 12.96 -2.50 -2.93
N THR A 466 12.37 -3.49 -2.28
CA THR A 466 10.94 -3.77 -2.47
C THR A 466 10.12 -2.93 -1.51
N VAL A 467 9.29 -2.05 -2.05
CA VAL A 467 8.39 -1.20 -1.25
C VAL A 467 7.05 -1.90 -1.05
N HIS A 468 6.65 -2.00 0.22
CA HIS A 468 5.38 -2.59 0.62
C HIS A 468 4.54 -1.56 1.37
N GLN A 469 3.29 -1.40 0.95
CA GLN A 469 2.28 -0.68 1.71
C GLN A 469 1.69 -1.60 2.79
N GLN A 470 1.60 -1.13 4.02
CA GLN A 470 1.03 -1.93 5.11
C GLN A 470 -0.48 -1.71 5.23
N GLY A 471 -1.18 -2.74 5.71
CA GLY A 471 -2.61 -2.63 6.00
C GLY A 471 -3.51 -2.66 4.77
N VAL A 472 -3.03 -3.16 3.64
CA VAL A 472 -3.79 -3.32 2.40
C VAL A 472 -3.73 -4.75 1.86
N PRO A 473 -4.74 -5.20 1.11
CA PRO A 473 -4.81 -6.56 0.57
C PRO A 473 -3.63 -6.92 -0.36
N PHE A 474 -3.23 -5.98 -1.20
CA PHE A 474 -2.10 -6.11 -2.12
C PHE A 474 -0.99 -5.15 -1.69
N PRO A 475 -0.04 -5.63 -0.86
CA PRO A 475 0.96 -4.76 -0.26
C PRO A 475 2.04 -4.27 -1.22
N LYS A 476 2.33 -4.99 -2.31
CA LYS A 476 3.32 -4.55 -3.30
C LYS A 476 2.83 -3.31 -4.03
N VAL A 477 3.64 -2.25 -4.01
CA VAL A 477 3.29 -0.96 -4.63
C VAL A 477 3.41 -1.01 -6.15
N VAL A 478 4.34 -1.83 -6.66
CA VAL A 478 4.57 -2.07 -8.08
C VAL A 478 4.80 -3.56 -8.34
N PRO A 479 4.53 -4.03 -9.56
CA PRO A 479 4.92 -5.39 -9.96
C PRO A 479 6.43 -5.60 -9.86
N PRO A 480 6.90 -6.85 -9.77
CA PRO A 480 8.33 -7.17 -9.82
C PRO A 480 9.00 -6.60 -11.07
N PHE A 481 10.31 -6.34 -10.98
CA PHE A 481 11.07 -5.85 -12.11
C PHE A 481 10.99 -6.82 -13.31
N PRO A 482 10.73 -6.30 -14.54
CA PRO A 482 10.60 -7.14 -15.72
C PRO A 482 11.97 -7.58 -16.26
N VAL A 483 12.23 -8.88 -16.17
CA VAL A 483 13.47 -9.50 -16.69
C VAL A 483 13.22 -9.99 -18.11
N TYR A 484 13.44 -9.13 -19.11
CA TYR A 484 13.27 -9.45 -20.53
C TYR A 484 14.52 -9.17 -21.35
N THR A 485 15.31 -8.18 -20.97
CA THR A 485 16.51 -7.78 -21.72
C THR A 485 17.55 -7.13 -20.79
N ASN A 486 18.80 -7.26 -21.16
CA ASN A 486 19.93 -6.52 -20.58
C ASN A 486 20.53 -5.53 -21.59
N ASP A 487 19.85 -5.28 -22.73
CA ASP A 487 20.29 -4.38 -23.77
C ASP A 487 19.99 -2.91 -23.42
N ASN A 488 20.94 -2.04 -23.73
CA ASN A 488 20.83 -0.60 -23.49
C ASN A 488 20.54 0.21 -24.76
N ARG A 489 20.20 -0.45 -25.90
CA ARG A 489 19.85 0.24 -27.13
C ARG A 489 18.48 0.87 -27.02
N LEU A 490 18.35 2.11 -27.48
CA LEU A 490 17.08 2.83 -27.65
C LEU A 490 17.03 3.44 -29.06
N ASP A 491 17.59 2.74 -30.06
CA ASP A 491 17.67 3.19 -31.44
C ASP A 491 16.44 2.80 -32.29
N TYR A 492 15.51 2.09 -31.72
CA TYR A 492 14.21 1.74 -32.30
C TYR A 492 13.11 2.73 -31.87
N GLY A 493 11.97 2.67 -32.53
CA GLY A 493 10.83 3.52 -32.24
C GLY A 493 11.03 4.99 -32.66
N ARG A 494 9.95 5.75 -32.64
CA ARG A 494 9.96 7.19 -32.93
C ARG A 494 10.36 7.98 -31.70
N LYS A 495 11.26 8.95 -31.89
CA LYS A 495 11.65 9.90 -30.83
C LYS A 495 10.73 11.11 -30.95
N LYS A 496 9.98 11.39 -29.90
CA LYS A 496 9.02 12.48 -29.83
C LYS A 496 9.17 13.27 -28.55
N GLU A 497 8.82 14.54 -28.63
CA GLU A 497 8.39 15.37 -27.51
C GLU A 497 6.86 15.27 -27.45
N PHE A 498 6.29 14.99 -26.26
CA PHE A 498 4.85 14.88 -26.04
C PHE A 498 4.33 16.12 -25.36
#